data_d5730880f9726874ae8800a8ac9f77d1
#
_entry.id   d5730880f9726874ae8800a8ac9f77d1
#
_cell.length_a   1.000
_cell.length_b   1.000
_cell.length_c   1.000
_cell.angle_alpha   90.00
_cell.angle_beta   90.00
_cell.angle_gamma   90.00
#
_symmetry.space_group_name_H-M   'P 1'
#
loop_
_entity.id
_entity.type
_entity.pdbx_description
1 polymer ?
#
loop_
_entity_poly.entity_id
_entity_poly.type
_entity_poly.pdbx_seq_one_letter_code
_entity_poly.pdbx_strand_id
1 'polypeptide(L)'
;MVVDNHSCVCRVANRPSLASVAPLRYTFLTGVIAPSTCTGVFMNIIVKARNLHPQKHNIDVEIPIPTSCPRCGVAYNEYPKDTYIFQCDDIVNYIGTRAYSFYFCPHCGKGFLVEYNVLDNFHSWSPASALKTCTAATYPASVCAKAFSQEIASLSPNFVKIYHQAEQAENIGLSDICGLGYRKALEFLVKDYAIAFNPTETESIKSLMLSPCINKYIDNPKIKALATASTWIGNDETHYVRKHEDYNIEHLKVFISSVAAFIESDLAYAKATALLNAPKS
;
A
#
# COMPACT_ATOMS: atom_id res chain seq x y z
N MET A 1 -7.84 42.85 -33.40
CA MET A 1 -7.65 41.42 -33.13
C MET A 1 -8.09 41.21 -31.70
N VAL A 2 -9.28 40.67 -31.52
CA VAL A 2 -9.94 40.38 -30.25
C VAL A 2 -9.56 38.97 -29.88
N VAL A 3 -9.08 38.76 -28.64
CA VAL A 3 -8.82 37.44 -28.12
C VAL A 3 -9.83 37.20 -27.01
N ASP A 4 -10.72 36.22 -27.24
CA ASP A 4 -11.83 35.85 -26.39
C ASP A 4 -11.40 35.11 -25.12
N ASN A 5 -12.01 35.53 -24.02
CA ASN A 5 -11.97 34.85 -22.72
C ASN A 5 -12.83 33.58 -22.76
N HIS A 6 -12.23 32.39 -22.62
CA HIS A 6 -12.97 31.17 -22.34
C HIS A 6 -13.24 31.02 -20.84
N SER A 7 -14.46 31.39 -20.42
CA SER A 7 -15.04 31.03 -19.14
C SER A 7 -15.48 29.57 -19.15
N CYS A 8 -14.93 28.75 -18.26
CA CYS A 8 -15.34 27.38 -18.03
C CYS A 8 -16.62 27.38 -17.18
N VAL A 9 -17.78 27.19 -17.82
CA VAL A 9 -19.09 27.07 -17.17
C VAL A 9 -19.38 25.60 -16.91
N CYS A 10 -19.37 25.18 -15.65
CA CYS A 10 -19.92 23.88 -15.26
C CYS A 10 -21.44 23.89 -15.42
N ARG A 11 -21.97 23.17 -16.39
CA ARG A 11 -23.42 22.93 -16.57
C ARG A 11 -23.91 21.97 -15.50
N VAL A 12 -24.76 22.44 -14.62
CA VAL A 12 -25.59 21.63 -13.73
C VAL A 12 -26.74 21.05 -14.56
N ALA A 13 -26.80 19.74 -14.70
CA ALA A 13 -27.90 19.05 -15.36
C ALA A 13 -29.15 19.03 -14.46
N ASN A 14 -30.27 19.57 -14.95
CA ASN A 14 -31.60 19.50 -14.36
C ASN A 14 -32.05 18.05 -14.18
N ARG A 15 -32.45 17.66 -12.97
CA ARG A 15 -33.21 16.43 -12.71
C ARG A 15 -34.70 16.77 -12.60
N PRO A 16 -35.60 15.95 -13.20
CA PRO A 16 -37.04 16.10 -13.05
C PRO A 16 -37.50 15.67 -11.65
N SER A 17 -38.52 16.36 -11.13
CA SER A 17 -39.19 16.09 -9.86
C SER A 17 -39.93 14.75 -9.91
N LEU A 18 -39.71 13.90 -8.90
CA LEU A 18 -40.57 12.77 -8.56
C LEU A 18 -40.97 12.84 -7.07
N ALA A 19 -42.27 12.59 -6.91
CA ALA A 19 -43.07 12.74 -5.69
C ALA A 19 -42.64 11.82 -4.51
N SER A 20 -42.88 12.38 -3.34
CA SER A 20 -43.19 11.76 -2.03
C SER A 20 -42.89 10.27 -1.83
N VAL A 21 -41.81 9.99 -1.06
CA VAL A 21 -41.67 8.78 -0.24
C VAL A 21 -41.18 9.23 1.14
N ALA A 22 -41.87 8.69 2.19
CA ALA A 22 -41.66 9.01 3.60
C ALA A 22 -40.19 8.80 4.07
N PRO A 23 -39.74 9.53 5.11
CA PRO A 23 -38.36 9.44 5.56
C PRO A 23 -38.12 8.17 6.36
N LEU A 24 -37.32 7.24 5.79
CA LEU A 24 -36.66 6.19 6.56
C LEU A 24 -35.61 6.86 7.47
N ARG A 25 -35.83 6.75 8.79
CA ARG A 25 -34.86 7.15 9.80
C ARG A 25 -33.64 6.23 9.72
N TYR A 26 -32.58 6.71 9.05
CA TYR A 26 -31.25 6.11 9.21
C TYR A 26 -30.64 6.64 10.51
N THR A 27 -30.55 5.78 11.50
CA THR A 27 -29.66 5.97 12.65
C THR A 27 -28.21 5.85 12.13
N PHE A 28 -27.54 6.98 11.98
CA PHE A 28 -26.10 7.00 11.77
C PHE A 28 -25.41 6.47 13.03
N LEU A 29 -24.98 5.22 12.98
CA LEU A 29 -23.92 4.75 13.86
C LEU A 29 -22.63 5.39 13.37
N THR A 30 -22.22 6.47 14.02
CA THR A 30 -20.90 7.08 13.86
C THR A 30 -19.85 6.17 14.48
N GLY A 31 -19.50 5.11 13.76
CA GLY A 31 -18.29 4.35 14.01
C GLY A 31 -17.12 5.08 13.36
N VAL A 32 -16.58 6.07 14.03
CA VAL A 32 -15.23 6.56 13.71
C VAL A 32 -14.28 5.43 14.08
N ILE A 33 -13.88 4.65 13.08
CA ILE A 33 -12.74 3.74 13.23
C ILE A 33 -11.52 4.66 13.34
N ALA A 34 -11.09 4.90 14.57
CA ALA A 34 -9.79 5.53 14.83
C ALA A 34 -8.73 4.64 14.19
N PRO A 35 -7.83 5.18 13.35
CA PRO A 35 -6.71 4.42 12.86
C PRO A 35 -5.90 3.97 14.09
N SER A 36 -5.57 2.68 14.11
CA SER A 36 -4.76 2.02 15.14
C SER A 36 -3.55 2.89 15.49
N THR A 37 -3.48 3.28 16.77
CA THR A 37 -2.44 4.08 17.37
C THR A 37 -1.07 3.42 17.19
N CYS A 38 -0.33 3.84 16.15
CA CYS A 38 1.13 3.74 16.20
C CYS A 38 1.61 4.72 17.26
N THR A 39 1.99 4.22 18.43
CA THR A 39 2.65 4.96 19.49
C THR A 39 4.13 5.22 19.12
N GLY A 40 4.36 5.96 18.02
CA GLY A 40 5.63 6.61 17.74
C GLY A 40 5.56 8.02 18.31
N VAL A 41 6.63 8.44 19.00
CA VAL A 41 6.78 9.84 19.41
C VAL A 41 6.92 10.66 18.12
N PHE A 42 5.81 11.24 17.64
CA PHE A 42 5.84 12.16 16.51
C PHE A 42 6.40 13.50 17.00
N MET A 43 7.45 13.96 16.35
CA MET A 43 7.95 15.31 16.58
C MET A 43 7.12 16.25 15.70
N ASN A 44 6.31 17.12 16.34
CA ASN A 44 5.61 18.19 15.65
C ASN A 44 6.51 19.39 15.53
N ILE A 45 6.45 20.07 14.38
CA ILE A 45 7.16 21.32 14.13
C ILE A 45 6.19 22.37 13.61
N ILE A 46 6.49 23.64 13.89
CA ILE A 46 5.76 24.77 13.31
C ILE A 46 6.52 25.24 12.08
N VAL A 47 5.82 25.32 10.95
CA VAL A 47 6.37 25.81 9.68
C VAL A 47 5.42 26.84 9.07
N LYS A 48 5.99 27.79 8.33
CA LYS A 48 5.22 28.78 7.60
C LYS A 48 4.75 28.19 6.26
N ALA A 49 3.46 27.91 6.15
CA ALA A 49 2.85 27.41 4.92
C ALA A 49 2.50 28.58 3.99
N ARG A 50 2.91 28.47 2.73
CA ARG A 50 2.49 29.40 1.67
C ARG A 50 1.06 29.10 1.28
N ASN A 51 0.20 30.13 1.27
CA ASN A 51 -1.17 29.95 0.84
C ASN A 51 -1.22 29.88 -0.69
N LEU A 52 -1.85 28.82 -1.21
CA LEU A 52 -2.05 28.64 -2.65
C LEU A 52 -3.12 29.59 -3.21
N HIS A 53 -3.98 30.14 -2.36
CA HIS A 53 -4.93 31.18 -2.77
C HIS A 53 -4.22 32.55 -2.81
N PRO A 54 -4.22 33.26 -3.97
CA PRO A 54 -3.40 34.45 -4.17
C PRO A 54 -3.78 35.65 -3.28
N GLN A 55 -5.00 35.65 -2.74
CA GLN A 55 -5.51 36.74 -1.88
C GLN A 55 -5.40 36.42 -0.38
N LYS A 56 -4.90 35.27 0.01
CA LYS A 56 -4.77 34.83 1.41
C LYS A 56 -3.32 34.92 1.88
N HIS A 57 -3.14 35.24 3.15
CA HIS A 57 -1.81 35.30 3.75
C HIS A 57 -1.23 33.94 4.05
N ASN A 58 0.10 33.84 4.15
CA ASN A 58 0.80 32.67 4.66
C ASN A 58 0.44 32.44 6.13
N ILE A 59 0.30 31.19 6.52
CA ILE A 59 -0.17 30.76 7.84
C ILE A 59 0.85 29.83 8.47
N ASP A 60 1.04 29.94 9.77
CA ASP A 60 1.85 29.01 10.53
C ASP A 60 1.03 27.72 10.78
N VAL A 61 1.60 26.58 10.44
CA VAL A 61 0.98 25.27 10.61
C VAL A 61 1.89 24.36 11.46
N GLU A 62 1.29 23.65 12.39
CA GLU A 62 1.96 22.60 13.17
C GLU A 62 1.77 21.28 12.48
N ILE A 63 2.87 20.69 11.98
CA ILE A 63 2.87 19.43 11.21
C ILE A 63 3.71 18.36 11.91
N PRO A 64 3.27 17.09 11.91
CA PRO A 64 4.09 15.97 12.31
C PRO A 64 5.14 15.66 11.24
N ILE A 65 6.41 15.47 11.65
CA ILE A 65 7.48 15.04 10.75
C ILE A 65 7.33 13.54 10.45
N PRO A 66 7.52 13.10 9.18
CA PRO A 66 7.57 11.69 8.84
C PRO A 66 8.70 10.97 9.58
N THR A 67 8.43 9.80 10.15
CA THR A 67 9.45 9.00 10.87
C THR A 67 10.28 8.11 9.94
N SER A 68 9.85 7.91 8.70
CA SER A 68 10.55 7.12 7.68
C SER A 68 10.33 7.69 6.29
N CYS A 69 11.31 7.49 5.41
CA CYS A 69 11.17 7.83 4.00
C CYS A 69 10.22 6.84 3.31
N PRO A 70 9.15 7.29 2.63
CA PRO A 70 8.19 6.40 1.96
C PRO A 70 8.79 5.67 0.74
N ARG A 71 9.96 6.11 0.26
CA ARG A 71 10.60 5.55 -0.93
C ARG A 71 11.66 4.49 -0.62
N CYS A 72 12.33 4.55 0.53
CA CYS A 72 13.41 3.63 0.89
C CYS A 72 13.29 3.04 2.29
N GLY A 73 12.28 3.43 3.08
CA GLY A 73 12.02 2.90 4.41
C GLY A 73 13.01 3.34 5.51
N VAL A 74 14.08 4.07 5.16
CA VAL A 74 15.07 4.52 6.14
C VAL A 74 14.44 5.54 7.09
N ALA A 75 14.83 5.49 8.37
CA ALA A 75 14.40 6.46 9.38
C ALA A 75 14.64 7.90 8.90
N TYR A 76 13.66 8.77 9.16
CA TYR A 76 13.63 10.12 8.62
C TYR A 76 13.23 11.12 9.72
N ASN A 77 13.94 12.24 9.80
CA ASN A 77 13.66 13.31 10.76
C ASN A 77 14.00 14.72 10.21
N GLU A 78 14.08 14.86 8.89
CA GLU A 78 14.42 16.13 8.26
C GLU A 78 13.20 17.07 8.18
N TYR A 79 13.49 18.38 8.19
CA TYR A 79 12.48 19.41 7.96
C TYR A 79 11.98 19.40 6.49
N PRO A 80 10.73 19.84 6.24
CA PRO A 80 10.24 19.99 4.88
C PRO A 80 11.06 21.05 4.14
N LYS A 81 11.23 20.88 2.85
CA LYS A 81 11.89 21.88 1.98
C LYS A 81 10.95 23.04 1.65
N ASP A 82 9.66 22.77 1.58
CA ASP A 82 8.61 23.78 1.42
C ASP A 82 7.28 23.24 1.94
N THR A 83 6.37 24.14 2.34
CA THR A 83 5.03 23.78 2.81
C THR A 83 4.01 24.75 2.22
N TYR A 84 2.90 24.18 1.74
CA TYR A 84 1.79 24.91 1.14
C TYR A 84 0.50 24.58 1.87
N ILE A 85 -0.44 25.54 1.89
CA ILE A 85 -1.79 25.35 2.40
C ILE A 85 -2.80 25.77 1.35
N PHE A 86 -3.80 24.95 1.13
CA PHE A 86 -4.98 25.29 0.33
C PHE A 86 -6.16 25.47 1.28
N GLN A 87 -6.65 26.72 1.37
CA GLN A 87 -7.84 27.06 2.13
C GLN A 87 -9.03 27.08 1.19
N CYS A 88 -10.02 26.22 1.45
CA CYS A 88 -11.30 26.27 0.77
C CYS A 88 -12.05 27.56 1.14
N ASP A 89 -12.70 28.20 0.18
CA ASP A 89 -13.48 29.42 0.39
C ASP A 89 -14.87 29.17 1.01
N ASP A 90 -15.28 27.92 1.10
CA ASP A 90 -16.54 27.53 1.72
C ASP A 90 -16.44 27.63 3.24
N ILE A 91 -16.93 28.76 3.76
CA ILE A 91 -16.89 29.11 5.19
C ILE A 91 -17.73 28.16 6.06
N VAL A 92 -18.64 27.39 5.48
CA VAL A 92 -19.58 26.54 6.21
C VAL A 92 -19.01 25.14 6.45
N ASN A 93 -18.13 24.65 5.56
CA ASN A 93 -17.60 23.30 5.62
C ASN A 93 -16.08 23.29 5.38
N TYR A 94 -15.28 23.54 6.40
CA TYR A 94 -13.80 23.46 6.35
C TYR A 94 -13.22 22.08 5.99
N ILE A 95 -14.06 21.15 5.55
CA ILE A 95 -13.74 19.76 5.16
C ILE A 95 -12.69 19.71 4.01
N GLY A 96 -12.38 20.84 3.36
CA GLY A 96 -11.46 20.90 2.23
C GLY A 96 -10.09 21.52 2.50
N THR A 97 -9.81 22.08 3.68
CA THR A 97 -8.50 22.67 3.94
C THR A 97 -7.43 21.60 4.13
N ARG A 98 -6.38 21.68 3.34
CA ARG A 98 -5.25 20.74 3.33
C ARG A 98 -3.94 21.51 3.38
N ALA A 99 -2.96 20.95 4.07
CA ALA A 99 -1.58 21.39 3.96
C ALA A 99 -0.74 20.30 3.28
N TYR A 100 0.28 20.74 2.54
CA TYR A 100 1.15 19.86 1.76
C TYR A 100 2.59 20.27 2.03
N SER A 101 3.43 19.31 2.41
CA SER A 101 4.86 19.54 2.58
C SER A 101 5.68 18.69 1.67
N PHE A 102 6.64 19.31 0.99
CA PHE A 102 7.62 18.61 0.18
C PHE A 102 8.86 18.29 0.99
N TYR A 103 9.26 17.04 0.95
CA TYR A 103 10.43 16.51 1.63
C TYR A 103 11.44 15.93 0.64
N PHE A 104 12.69 15.85 1.04
CA PHE A 104 13.76 15.24 0.28
C PHE A 104 14.57 14.29 1.16
N CYS A 105 14.65 13.03 0.76
CA CYS A 105 15.40 12.03 1.52
C CYS A 105 16.89 12.07 1.15
N PRO A 106 17.80 12.39 2.07
CA PRO A 106 19.24 12.44 1.79
C PRO A 106 19.83 11.05 1.50
N HIS A 107 19.22 9.96 2.04
CA HIS A 107 19.71 8.61 1.84
C HIS A 107 19.48 8.10 0.41
N CYS A 108 18.26 8.23 -0.12
CA CYS A 108 17.95 7.72 -1.47
C CYS A 108 17.96 8.81 -2.57
N GLY A 109 18.18 10.09 -2.22
CA GLY A 109 18.22 11.20 -3.16
C GLY A 109 16.89 11.51 -3.83
N LYS A 110 15.74 11.12 -3.25
CA LYS A 110 14.42 11.28 -3.86
C LYS A 110 13.50 12.14 -3.02
N GLY A 111 12.67 12.96 -3.70
CA GLY A 111 11.63 13.75 -3.08
C GLY A 111 10.36 12.92 -2.81
N PHE A 112 9.57 13.39 -1.83
CA PHE A 112 8.23 12.89 -1.53
C PHE A 112 7.36 14.00 -0.96
N LEU A 113 6.03 13.81 -1.01
CA LEU A 113 5.05 14.77 -0.53
C LEU A 113 4.28 14.16 0.64
N VAL A 114 3.98 14.98 1.65
CA VAL A 114 3.06 14.61 2.73
C VAL A 114 1.87 15.57 2.70
N GLU A 115 0.69 15.00 2.72
CA GLU A 115 -0.59 15.69 2.84
C GLU A 115 -1.07 15.65 4.29
N TYR A 116 -1.58 16.76 4.77
CA TYR A 116 -2.09 16.92 6.13
C TYR A 116 -3.53 17.43 6.14
N ASN A 117 -4.35 16.83 7.00
CA ASN A 117 -5.65 17.36 7.37
C ASN A 117 -5.47 18.46 8.42
N VAL A 118 -6.14 19.58 8.27
CA VAL A 118 -6.22 20.62 9.29
C VAL A 118 -7.28 20.18 10.32
N LEU A 119 -6.88 20.19 11.60
CA LEU A 119 -7.72 19.75 12.73
C LEU A 119 -8.49 20.90 13.36
N ASP A 120 -7.95 22.14 13.27
CA ASP A 120 -8.53 23.30 13.92
C ASP A 120 -9.77 23.80 13.17
N ASN A 121 -10.76 24.23 13.96
CA ASN A 121 -11.89 24.99 13.44
C ASN A 121 -11.47 26.47 13.31
N PHE A 122 -11.50 27.01 12.10
CA PHE A 122 -11.13 28.41 11.83
C PHE A 122 -11.96 29.43 12.62
N HIS A 123 -13.14 29.09 13.11
CA HIS A 123 -13.94 29.95 13.99
C HIS A 123 -13.31 30.18 15.37
N SER A 124 -12.53 29.23 15.85
CA SER A 124 -11.81 29.33 17.14
C SER A 124 -10.31 29.59 16.97
N TRP A 125 -9.82 29.66 15.73
CA TRP A 125 -8.41 29.89 15.45
C TRP A 125 -8.04 31.37 15.63
N SER A 126 -6.94 31.60 16.35
CA SER A 126 -6.32 32.92 16.47
C SER A 126 -5.14 33.00 15.51
N PRO A 127 -4.95 34.16 14.80
CA PRO A 127 -3.77 34.37 13.96
C PRO A 127 -2.43 34.24 14.69
N ALA A 128 -2.43 34.30 16.01
CA ALA A 128 -1.25 34.12 16.86
C ALA A 128 -0.89 32.64 17.13
N SER A 129 -1.72 31.69 16.73
CA SER A 129 -1.47 30.25 16.94
C SER A 129 -1.28 29.52 15.60
N ALA A 130 -0.35 28.54 15.56
CA ALA A 130 -0.22 27.67 14.41
C ALA A 130 -1.44 26.76 14.26
N LEU A 131 -1.89 26.51 13.03
CA LEU A 131 -2.98 25.54 12.76
C LEU A 131 -2.46 24.11 13.01
N LYS A 132 -3.16 23.36 13.84
CA LYS A 132 -2.85 21.96 14.12
C LYS A 132 -3.25 21.05 12.96
N THR A 133 -2.40 20.10 12.64
CA THR A 133 -2.65 19.15 11.56
C THR A 133 -2.36 17.71 11.97
N CYS A 134 -2.88 16.77 11.20
CA CYS A 134 -2.48 15.36 11.24
C CYS A 134 -2.16 14.87 9.83
N THR A 135 -1.24 13.89 9.72
CA THR A 135 -0.91 13.28 8.44
C THR A 135 -2.14 12.58 7.85
N ALA A 136 -2.50 12.95 6.63
CA ALA A 136 -3.58 12.35 5.85
C ALA A 136 -3.05 11.29 4.88
N ALA A 137 -2.00 11.63 4.13
CA ALA A 137 -1.39 10.74 3.15
C ALA A 137 0.07 11.10 2.90
N THR A 138 0.82 10.16 2.33
CA THR A 138 2.20 10.36 1.88
C THR A 138 2.33 9.88 0.44
N TYR A 139 3.01 10.67 -0.42
CA TYR A 139 3.16 10.37 -1.85
C TYR A 139 4.64 10.26 -2.25
N PRO A 140 5.11 9.12 -2.79
CA PRO A 140 4.30 7.91 -2.96
C PRO A 140 3.84 7.36 -1.61
N ALA A 141 2.76 6.58 -1.61
CA ALA A 141 2.32 5.90 -0.40
C ALA A 141 3.49 5.11 0.17
N SER A 142 3.66 5.17 1.50
CA SER A 142 4.70 4.38 2.17
C SER A 142 4.40 2.90 1.97
N VAL A 143 5.18 2.27 1.14
CA VAL A 143 5.14 0.82 1.01
C VAL A 143 6.05 0.29 2.10
N CYS A 144 5.50 -0.13 3.22
CA CYS A 144 6.19 -1.03 4.13
C CYS A 144 6.25 -2.38 3.42
N ALA A 145 7.21 -2.49 2.47
CA ALA A 145 7.37 -3.70 1.68
C ALA A 145 7.64 -4.86 2.64
N LYS A 146 6.90 -5.96 2.46
CA LYS A 146 7.10 -7.16 3.24
C LYS A 146 8.53 -7.66 3.07
N ALA A 147 9.26 -7.76 4.17
CA ALA A 147 10.60 -8.33 4.15
C ALA A 147 10.50 -9.85 3.97
N PHE A 148 11.29 -10.38 3.05
CA PHE A 148 11.56 -11.82 2.88
C PHE A 148 13.02 -12.09 3.26
N SER A 149 13.31 -13.33 3.69
CA SER A 149 14.68 -13.73 4.01
C SER A 149 15.60 -13.67 2.80
N GLN A 150 16.90 -13.61 3.06
CA GLN A 150 17.92 -13.64 1.99
C GLN A 150 17.84 -14.93 1.18
N GLU A 151 17.50 -16.05 1.82
CA GLU A 151 17.29 -17.35 1.19
C GLU A 151 16.18 -17.29 0.15
N ILE A 152 15.01 -16.76 0.52
CA ILE A 152 13.87 -16.59 -0.40
C ILE A 152 14.20 -15.60 -1.51
N ALA A 153 14.85 -14.48 -1.18
CA ALA A 153 15.25 -13.48 -2.17
C ALA A 153 16.26 -14.02 -3.18
N SER A 154 17.16 -14.90 -2.74
CA SER A 154 18.14 -15.56 -3.61
C SER A 154 17.51 -16.68 -4.45
N LEU A 155 16.57 -17.43 -3.88
CA LEU A 155 15.85 -18.49 -4.58
C LEU A 155 14.98 -17.95 -5.71
N SER A 156 14.20 -16.92 -5.41
CA SER A 156 13.19 -16.37 -6.32
C SER A 156 13.15 -14.84 -6.27
N PRO A 157 14.12 -14.14 -6.87
CA PRO A 157 14.16 -12.67 -6.87
C PRO A 157 12.95 -12.05 -7.58
N ASN A 158 12.40 -12.74 -8.59
CA ASN A 158 11.19 -12.29 -9.28
C ASN A 158 9.94 -12.40 -8.40
N PHE A 159 9.85 -13.40 -7.52
CA PHE A 159 8.79 -13.47 -6.51
C PHE A 159 8.78 -12.20 -5.67
N VAL A 160 9.91 -11.85 -5.06
CA VAL A 160 10.02 -10.67 -4.19
C VAL A 160 9.65 -9.40 -4.95
N LYS A 161 10.18 -9.23 -6.17
CA LYS A 161 9.89 -8.08 -7.02
C LYS A 161 8.40 -7.95 -7.33
N ILE A 162 7.76 -9.05 -7.76
CA ILE A 162 6.34 -9.04 -8.18
C ILE A 162 5.43 -8.88 -6.96
N TYR A 163 5.76 -9.53 -5.83
CA TYR A 163 5.04 -9.38 -4.57
C TYR A 163 5.01 -7.92 -4.13
N HIS A 164 6.16 -7.24 -4.14
CA HIS A 164 6.24 -5.80 -3.80
C HIS A 164 5.45 -4.93 -4.78
N GLN A 165 5.40 -5.26 -6.07
CA GLN A 165 4.56 -4.54 -7.03
C GLN A 165 3.06 -4.73 -6.72
N ALA A 166 2.66 -5.93 -6.29
CA ALA A 166 1.28 -6.19 -5.85
C ALA A 166 0.93 -5.39 -4.58
N GLU A 167 1.83 -5.34 -3.59
CA GLU A 167 1.68 -4.49 -2.40
C GLU A 167 1.57 -3.00 -2.76
N GLN A 168 2.36 -2.54 -3.72
CA GLN A 168 2.27 -1.15 -4.20
C GLN A 168 0.91 -0.87 -4.83
N ALA A 169 0.40 -1.78 -5.68
CA ALA A 169 -0.92 -1.65 -6.29
C ALA A 169 -2.03 -1.61 -5.24
N GLU A 170 -1.97 -2.50 -4.25
CA GLU A 170 -2.91 -2.53 -3.12
C GLU A 170 -2.89 -1.21 -2.32
N ASN A 171 -1.70 -0.71 -1.96
CA ASN A 171 -1.53 0.51 -1.17
C ASN A 171 -2.03 1.79 -1.85
N ILE A 172 -2.06 1.82 -3.18
CA ILE A 172 -2.64 2.94 -3.95
C ILE A 172 -4.10 2.70 -4.35
N GLY A 173 -4.76 1.69 -3.79
CA GLY A 173 -6.18 1.42 -3.98
C GLY A 173 -6.53 0.66 -5.26
N LEU A 174 -5.55 0.04 -5.95
CA LEU A 174 -5.78 -0.77 -7.15
C LEU A 174 -6.13 -2.22 -6.74
N SER A 175 -7.20 -2.38 -5.95
CA SER A 175 -7.63 -3.66 -5.37
C SER A 175 -7.94 -4.72 -6.43
N ASP A 176 -8.53 -4.32 -7.56
CA ASP A 176 -8.97 -5.25 -8.61
C ASP A 176 -7.81 -5.90 -9.38
N ILE A 177 -6.58 -5.36 -9.27
CA ILE A 177 -5.41 -5.89 -9.99
C ILE A 177 -4.31 -6.41 -9.08
N CYS A 178 -4.29 -6.03 -7.79
CA CYS A 178 -3.23 -6.48 -6.87
C CYS A 178 -3.29 -7.99 -6.62
N GLY A 179 -4.49 -8.60 -6.60
CA GLY A 179 -4.67 -10.05 -6.47
C GLY A 179 -4.01 -10.86 -7.59
N LEU A 180 -4.11 -10.37 -8.84
CA LEU A 180 -3.39 -10.94 -9.97
C LEU A 180 -1.87 -10.90 -9.76
N GLY A 181 -1.36 -9.79 -9.20
CA GLY A 181 0.06 -9.62 -8.87
C GLY A 181 0.53 -10.64 -7.82
N TYR A 182 -0.22 -10.81 -6.74
CA TYR A 182 0.10 -11.81 -5.69
C TYR A 182 0.07 -13.23 -6.22
N ARG A 183 -0.94 -13.57 -7.05
CA ARG A 183 -1.01 -14.88 -7.70
C ARG A 183 0.19 -15.15 -8.60
N LYS A 184 0.60 -14.14 -9.38
CA LYS A 184 1.79 -14.24 -10.23
C LYS A 184 3.07 -14.41 -9.40
N ALA A 185 3.21 -13.69 -8.30
CA ALA A 185 4.32 -13.86 -7.38
C ALA A 185 4.40 -15.30 -6.84
N LEU A 186 3.28 -15.87 -6.37
CA LEU A 186 3.21 -17.25 -5.92
C LEU A 186 3.71 -18.25 -6.99
N GLU A 187 3.34 -18.03 -8.25
CA GLU A 187 3.77 -18.91 -9.34
C GLU A 187 5.29 -18.92 -9.50
N PHE A 188 5.95 -17.75 -9.40
CA PHE A 188 7.41 -17.67 -9.43
C PHE A 188 8.02 -18.43 -8.24
N LEU A 189 7.55 -18.17 -7.02
CA LEU A 189 8.09 -18.83 -5.81
C LEU A 189 8.01 -20.34 -5.90
N VAL A 190 6.85 -20.87 -6.27
CA VAL A 190 6.61 -22.33 -6.34
C VAL A 190 7.45 -22.98 -7.45
N LYS A 191 7.52 -22.36 -8.64
CA LYS A 191 8.29 -22.91 -9.76
C LYS A 191 9.81 -22.84 -9.49
N ASP A 192 10.30 -21.74 -8.94
CA ASP A 192 11.72 -21.59 -8.61
C ASP A 192 12.13 -22.58 -7.52
N TYR A 193 11.27 -22.82 -6.53
CA TYR A 193 11.48 -23.86 -5.52
C TYR A 193 11.48 -25.26 -6.16
N ALA A 194 10.51 -25.57 -7.02
CA ALA A 194 10.46 -26.86 -7.72
C ALA A 194 11.71 -27.11 -8.58
N ILE A 195 12.22 -26.09 -9.29
CA ILE A 195 13.44 -26.15 -10.09
C ILE A 195 14.67 -26.40 -9.22
N ALA A 196 14.77 -25.74 -8.04
CA ALA A 196 15.90 -25.91 -7.15
C ALA A 196 16.07 -27.38 -6.68
N PHE A 197 14.96 -28.11 -6.52
CA PHE A 197 14.97 -29.52 -6.14
C PHE A 197 14.93 -30.50 -7.32
N ASN A 198 14.59 -30.03 -8.53
CA ASN A 198 14.50 -30.85 -9.76
C ASN A 198 15.19 -30.17 -10.94
N PRO A 199 16.50 -29.90 -10.90
CA PRO A 199 17.20 -29.08 -11.88
C PRO A 199 17.18 -29.67 -13.31
N THR A 200 17.07 -30.99 -13.43
CA THR A 200 16.99 -31.68 -14.73
C THR A 200 15.64 -31.50 -15.43
N GLU A 201 14.59 -31.12 -14.68
CA GLU A 201 13.23 -30.91 -15.21
C GLU A 201 12.86 -29.44 -15.40
N THR A 202 13.83 -28.53 -15.39
CA THR A 202 13.63 -27.08 -15.43
C THR A 202 12.67 -26.62 -16.54
N GLU A 203 12.87 -27.07 -17.79
CA GLU A 203 12.02 -26.64 -18.91
C GLU A 203 10.60 -27.21 -18.83
N SER A 204 10.46 -28.45 -18.30
CA SER A 204 9.15 -29.03 -18.02
C SER A 204 8.39 -28.22 -16.97
N ILE A 205 9.06 -27.85 -15.86
CA ILE A 205 8.46 -27.06 -14.76
C ILE A 205 8.02 -25.69 -15.28
N LYS A 206 8.87 -25.00 -16.05
CA LYS A 206 8.55 -23.68 -16.60
C LYS A 206 7.30 -23.70 -17.49
N SER A 207 7.11 -24.75 -18.29
CA SER A 207 5.99 -24.87 -19.23
C SER A 207 4.67 -25.26 -18.58
N LEU A 208 4.68 -25.86 -17.38
CA LEU A 208 3.46 -26.28 -16.70
C LEU A 208 2.65 -25.11 -16.15
N MET A 209 1.34 -25.26 -16.09
CA MET A 209 0.49 -24.42 -15.25
C MET A 209 0.80 -24.63 -13.76
N LEU A 210 0.44 -23.66 -12.92
CA LEU A 210 0.79 -23.69 -11.50
C LEU A 210 0.24 -24.93 -10.77
N SER A 211 -1.04 -25.27 -10.93
CA SER A 211 -1.66 -26.41 -10.23
C SER A 211 -1.03 -27.77 -10.60
N PRO A 212 -0.80 -28.11 -11.87
CA PRO A 212 -0.01 -29.30 -12.24
C PRO A 212 1.42 -29.29 -11.68
N CYS A 213 2.08 -28.14 -11.65
CA CYS A 213 3.41 -27.99 -11.08
C CYS A 213 3.41 -28.33 -9.58
N ILE A 214 2.48 -27.74 -8.81
CA ILE A 214 2.31 -28.05 -7.37
C ILE A 214 2.09 -29.54 -7.15
N ASN A 215 1.20 -30.16 -7.93
CA ASN A 215 0.86 -31.56 -7.74
C ASN A 215 2.02 -32.51 -8.03
N LYS A 216 2.82 -32.23 -9.07
CA LYS A 216 3.89 -33.10 -9.54
C LYS A 216 5.21 -32.92 -8.77
N TYR A 217 5.56 -31.68 -8.40
CA TYR A 217 6.92 -31.34 -7.94
C TYR A 217 7.00 -30.86 -6.48
N ILE A 218 5.87 -30.69 -5.80
CA ILE A 218 5.86 -30.26 -4.39
C ILE A 218 5.50 -31.47 -3.52
N ASP A 219 6.49 -32.01 -2.83
CA ASP A 219 6.31 -33.17 -1.96
C ASP A 219 5.89 -32.78 -0.54
N ASN A 220 6.38 -31.62 -0.03
CA ASN A 220 6.03 -31.14 1.30
C ASN A 220 4.52 -30.85 1.38
N PRO A 221 3.74 -31.59 2.21
CA PRO A 221 2.29 -31.47 2.25
C PRO A 221 1.80 -30.11 2.71
N LYS A 222 2.56 -29.41 3.56
CA LYS A 222 2.21 -28.07 4.04
C LYS A 222 2.35 -27.03 2.92
N ILE A 223 3.48 -27.07 2.20
CA ILE A 223 3.69 -26.18 1.04
C ILE A 223 2.63 -26.48 -0.02
N LYS A 224 2.39 -27.74 -0.32
CA LYS A 224 1.40 -28.18 -1.31
C LYS A 224 0.00 -27.66 -1.00
N ALA A 225 -0.46 -27.84 0.25
CA ALA A 225 -1.79 -27.40 0.68
C ALA A 225 -1.93 -25.86 0.59
N LEU A 226 -0.95 -25.12 1.13
CA LEU A 226 -0.96 -23.65 1.15
C LEU A 226 -0.85 -23.07 -0.27
N ALA A 227 0.02 -23.60 -1.11
CA ALA A 227 0.16 -23.15 -2.50
C ALA A 227 -1.11 -23.46 -3.32
N THR A 228 -1.75 -24.61 -3.09
CA THR A 228 -3.02 -24.94 -3.74
C THR A 228 -4.14 -23.98 -3.33
N ALA A 229 -4.31 -23.74 -2.01
CA ALA A 229 -5.29 -22.79 -1.51
C ALA A 229 -5.04 -21.36 -2.02
N SER A 230 -3.77 -20.92 -2.03
CA SER A 230 -3.38 -19.64 -2.61
C SER A 230 -3.70 -19.54 -4.11
N THR A 231 -3.55 -20.64 -4.84
CA THR A 231 -3.89 -20.68 -6.27
C THR A 231 -5.39 -20.53 -6.49
N TRP A 232 -6.23 -21.12 -5.63
CA TRP A 232 -7.69 -21.01 -5.72
C TRP A 232 -8.14 -19.57 -5.44
N ILE A 233 -7.69 -18.96 -4.33
CA ILE A 233 -8.02 -17.58 -4.01
C ILE A 233 -7.49 -16.64 -5.11
N GLY A 234 -6.25 -16.82 -5.56
CA GLY A 234 -5.67 -16.01 -6.63
C GLY A 234 -6.41 -16.16 -7.96
N ASN A 235 -7.02 -17.30 -8.25
CA ASN A 235 -7.89 -17.47 -9.42
C ASN A 235 -9.20 -16.67 -9.26
N ASP A 236 -9.79 -16.66 -8.05
CA ASP A 236 -10.99 -15.89 -7.78
C ASP A 236 -10.77 -14.38 -7.95
N GLU A 237 -9.54 -13.88 -7.70
CA GLU A 237 -9.17 -12.50 -7.99
C GLU A 237 -9.02 -12.18 -9.51
N THR A 238 -9.01 -13.20 -10.36
CA THR A 238 -8.83 -13.04 -11.82
C THR A 238 -10.06 -13.37 -12.64
N HIS A 239 -11.08 -14.00 -12.04
CA HIS A 239 -12.27 -14.47 -12.72
C HIS A 239 -13.51 -13.67 -12.31
N TYR A 240 -14.46 -13.52 -13.22
CA TYR A 240 -15.71 -12.80 -12.99
C TYR A 240 -16.55 -13.41 -11.86
N VAL A 241 -16.53 -14.73 -11.71
CA VAL A 241 -17.27 -15.45 -10.64
C VAL A 241 -16.27 -15.98 -9.63
N ARG A 242 -16.41 -15.52 -8.39
CA ARG A 242 -15.65 -16.05 -7.24
C ARG A 242 -16.28 -17.36 -6.79
N LYS A 243 -15.43 -18.34 -6.46
CA LYS A 243 -15.86 -19.65 -5.95
C LYS A 243 -15.65 -19.80 -4.43
N HIS A 244 -14.78 -18.97 -3.86
CA HIS A 244 -14.39 -19.01 -2.44
C HIS A 244 -14.67 -17.65 -1.81
N GLU A 245 -15.95 -17.29 -1.68
CA GLU A 245 -16.40 -15.95 -1.23
C GLU A 245 -15.95 -15.60 0.20
N ASP A 246 -15.76 -16.61 1.06
CA ASP A 246 -15.26 -16.43 2.44
C ASP A 246 -13.77 -16.06 2.51
N TYR A 247 -13.04 -16.16 1.40
CA TYR A 247 -11.62 -15.87 1.33
C TYR A 247 -11.36 -14.62 0.48
N ASN A 248 -10.40 -13.82 0.92
CA ASN A 248 -10.03 -12.56 0.29
C ASN A 248 -8.51 -12.44 0.14
N ILE A 249 -8.06 -11.27 -0.33
CA ILE A 249 -6.64 -10.98 -0.57
C ILE A 249 -5.78 -11.08 0.70
N GLU A 250 -6.33 -10.78 1.89
CA GLU A 250 -5.60 -10.91 3.15
C GLU A 250 -5.26 -12.38 3.44
N HIS A 251 -6.21 -13.29 3.20
CA HIS A 251 -5.97 -14.73 3.31
C HIS A 251 -4.91 -15.21 2.29
N LEU A 252 -4.97 -14.70 1.05
CA LEU A 252 -3.96 -14.99 0.02
C LEU A 252 -2.57 -14.57 0.48
N LYS A 253 -2.40 -13.37 1.02
CA LYS A 253 -1.13 -12.86 1.55
C LYS A 253 -0.59 -13.70 2.70
N VAL A 254 -1.47 -14.12 3.64
CA VAL A 254 -1.10 -15.01 4.75
C VAL A 254 -0.62 -16.37 4.23
N PHE A 255 -1.32 -16.95 3.28
CA PHE A 255 -0.95 -18.26 2.72
C PHE A 255 0.36 -18.20 1.93
N ILE A 256 0.56 -17.18 1.08
CA ILE A 256 1.83 -16.98 0.36
C ILE A 256 2.99 -16.80 1.35
N SER A 257 2.76 -16.05 2.42
CA SER A 257 3.77 -15.85 3.46
C SER A 257 4.16 -17.16 4.14
N SER A 258 3.18 -17.99 4.42
CA SER A 258 3.38 -19.30 5.01
C SER A 258 4.10 -20.25 4.04
N VAL A 259 3.78 -20.21 2.74
CA VAL A 259 4.54 -20.95 1.70
C VAL A 259 6.00 -20.54 1.73
N ALA A 260 6.31 -19.24 1.73
CA ALA A 260 7.69 -18.75 1.79
C ALA A 260 8.43 -19.24 3.04
N ALA A 261 7.79 -19.19 4.22
CA ALA A 261 8.39 -19.66 5.47
C ALA A 261 8.67 -21.18 5.47
N PHE A 262 7.76 -21.99 4.92
CA PHE A 262 8.00 -23.44 4.81
C PHE A 262 9.07 -23.77 3.77
N ILE A 263 9.15 -23.05 2.65
CA ILE A 263 10.24 -23.19 1.67
C ILE A 263 11.59 -22.85 2.33
N GLU A 264 11.65 -21.77 3.09
CA GLU A 264 12.85 -21.40 3.84
C GLU A 264 13.30 -22.49 4.81
N SER A 265 12.33 -23.08 5.54
CA SER A 265 12.58 -24.22 6.44
C SER A 265 13.10 -25.45 5.67
N ASP A 266 12.54 -25.76 4.51
CA ASP A 266 13.00 -26.90 3.68
C ASP A 266 14.42 -26.68 3.12
N LEU A 267 14.73 -25.44 2.71
CA LEU A 267 16.09 -25.08 2.26
C LEU A 267 17.11 -25.22 3.40
N ALA A 268 16.73 -24.79 4.61
CA ALA A 268 17.58 -24.95 5.79
C ALA A 268 17.77 -26.42 6.15
N TYR A 269 16.72 -27.23 6.07
CA TYR A 269 16.77 -28.67 6.30
C TYR A 269 17.69 -29.36 5.28
N ALA A 270 17.59 -29.04 3.99
CA ALA A 270 18.46 -29.57 2.96
C ALA A 270 19.95 -29.25 3.22
N LYS A 271 20.26 -28.03 3.62
CA LYS A 271 21.63 -27.62 4.02
C LYS A 271 22.14 -28.41 5.24
N ALA A 272 21.29 -28.59 6.26
CA ALA A 272 21.65 -29.37 7.46
C ALA A 272 21.91 -30.83 7.11
N THR A 273 21.08 -31.45 6.27
CA THR A 273 21.26 -32.84 5.83
C THR A 273 22.54 -33.00 5.00
N ALA A 274 22.84 -32.06 4.13
CA ALA A 274 24.09 -32.06 3.36
C ALA A 274 25.33 -32.01 4.31
N LEU A 275 25.29 -31.17 5.34
CA LEU A 275 26.36 -31.09 6.35
C LEU A 275 26.55 -32.41 7.11
N LEU A 276 25.46 -33.07 7.52
CA LEU A 276 25.51 -34.36 8.23
C LEU A 276 26.06 -35.49 7.38
N ASN A 277 25.85 -35.46 6.07
CA ASN A 277 26.30 -36.47 5.12
C ASN A 277 27.69 -36.15 4.53
N ALA A 278 28.29 -34.99 4.84
CA ALA A 278 29.65 -34.69 4.40
C ALA A 278 30.67 -35.60 5.06
N PRO A 279 31.69 -36.12 4.34
CA PRO A 279 32.74 -36.89 4.94
C PRO A 279 33.46 -36.07 6.02
N LYS A 280 33.63 -36.69 7.21
CA LYS A 280 34.41 -36.07 8.28
C LYS A 280 35.86 -36.02 7.83
N SER A 281 36.40 -34.82 7.61
CA SER A 281 37.80 -34.54 7.36
C SER A 281 38.66 -34.84 8.61
#